data_d04626aa79f074ee722cfb4cbe853047
#
_entry.id   d04626aa79f074ee722cfb4cbe853047
#
_cell.length_a   1.000
_cell.length_b   1.000
_cell.length_c   1.000
_cell.angle_alpha   90.00
_cell.angle_beta   90.00
_cell.angle_gamma   90.00
#
_symmetry.space_group_name_H-M   'P 1'
#
loop_
_entity.id
_entity.type
_entity.pdbx_description
1 polymer ?
#
loop_
_entity_poly.entity_id
_entity_poly.type
_entity_poly.pdbx_seq_one_letter_code
_entity_poly.pdbx_strand_id
1 'polypeptide(L)'
;MENKFQKMLEQASDLAEDQEYEESLLLYDKILNSDPKNIPALLDKAATLQRMGKNSQSFQIYNVVLNEDSKNLDALIGKGTLLHAKSKFLDTVECYDLALKIKPRFAMALACKGMSLGEIGELTSALSCFKKALTIDKDYDLANLGKQKALELLKSQKSKK
;
A
#
# COMPACT_ATOMS: atom_id res chain seq x y z
N MET A 1 -13.75 1.94 -28.09
CA MET A 1 -14.10 1.66 -26.68
C MET A 1 -12.98 2.04 -25.72
N GLU A 2 -11.74 1.71 -25.98
CA GLU A 2 -10.58 2.08 -25.14
C GLU A 2 -10.51 3.58 -24.79
N ASN A 3 -10.66 4.46 -25.77
CA ASN A 3 -10.60 5.90 -25.56
C ASN A 3 -11.73 6.45 -24.65
N LYS A 4 -12.88 5.77 -24.60
CA LYS A 4 -14.00 6.18 -23.74
C LYS A 4 -13.74 5.83 -22.26
N PHE A 5 -13.24 4.63 -21.98
CA PHE A 5 -12.90 4.22 -20.61
C PHE A 5 -11.73 5.04 -20.06
N GLN A 6 -10.73 5.33 -20.89
CA GLN A 6 -9.61 6.17 -20.49
C GLN A 6 -10.06 7.55 -20.02
N LYS A 7 -10.93 8.23 -20.78
CA LYS A 7 -11.47 9.54 -20.37
C LYS A 7 -12.31 9.45 -19.09
N MET A 8 -13.08 8.36 -18.94
CA MET A 8 -13.87 8.17 -17.72
C MET A 8 -12.98 7.89 -16.50
N LEU A 9 -11.87 7.16 -16.66
CA LEU A 9 -10.88 6.93 -15.61
C LEU A 9 -10.22 8.24 -15.18
N GLU A 10 -9.77 9.04 -16.13
CA GLU A 10 -9.17 10.34 -15.85
C GLU A 10 -10.15 11.25 -15.09
N GLN A 11 -11.38 11.37 -15.57
CA GLN A 11 -12.42 12.15 -14.88
C GLN A 11 -12.70 11.62 -13.48
N ALA A 12 -12.77 10.31 -13.29
CA ALA A 12 -13.02 9.71 -11.99
C ALA A 12 -11.84 9.94 -11.02
N SER A 13 -10.61 9.91 -11.54
CA SER A 13 -9.40 10.21 -10.75
C SER A 13 -9.38 11.67 -10.31
N ASP A 14 -9.68 12.60 -11.20
CA ASP A 14 -9.78 14.04 -10.90
C ASP A 14 -10.81 14.29 -9.77
N LEU A 15 -12.01 13.71 -9.90
CA LEU A 15 -13.04 13.78 -8.86
C LEU A 15 -12.56 13.20 -7.51
N ALA A 16 -11.81 12.10 -7.53
CA ALA A 16 -11.27 11.52 -6.30
C ALA A 16 -10.18 12.41 -5.67
N GLU A 17 -9.40 13.15 -6.47
CA GLU A 17 -8.44 14.15 -5.98
C GLU A 17 -9.14 15.35 -5.35
N ASP A 18 -10.25 15.79 -5.94
CA ASP A 18 -11.10 16.88 -5.45
C ASP A 18 -11.99 16.45 -4.25
N GLN A 19 -11.84 15.19 -3.77
CA GLN A 19 -12.61 14.58 -2.69
C GLN A 19 -14.10 14.36 -3.01
N GLU A 20 -14.49 14.46 -4.26
CA GLU A 20 -15.83 14.12 -4.77
C GLU A 20 -15.95 12.59 -4.98
N TYR A 21 -15.80 11.85 -3.87
CA TYR A 21 -15.63 10.40 -3.91
C TYR A 21 -16.84 9.65 -4.44
N GLU A 22 -18.06 10.08 -4.11
CA GLU A 22 -19.29 9.44 -4.54
C GLU A 22 -19.43 9.49 -6.06
N GLU A 23 -19.18 10.65 -6.66
CA GLU A 23 -19.22 10.87 -8.12
C GLU A 23 -18.12 10.05 -8.80
N SER A 24 -16.91 10.05 -8.23
CA SER A 24 -15.79 9.23 -8.69
C SER A 24 -16.17 7.74 -8.72
N LEU A 25 -16.73 7.21 -7.63
CA LEU A 25 -17.17 5.81 -7.54
C LEU A 25 -18.24 5.46 -8.60
N LEU A 26 -19.17 6.37 -8.88
CA LEU A 26 -20.18 6.15 -9.93
C LEU A 26 -19.54 5.97 -11.32
N LEU A 27 -18.45 6.69 -11.60
CA LEU A 27 -17.74 6.54 -12.88
C LEU A 27 -16.97 5.22 -12.94
N TYR A 28 -16.30 4.82 -11.85
CA TYR A 28 -15.66 3.51 -11.80
C TYR A 28 -16.69 2.38 -11.97
N ASP A 29 -17.87 2.50 -11.33
CA ASP A 29 -18.92 1.50 -11.46
C ASP A 29 -19.45 1.40 -12.90
N LYS A 30 -19.59 2.51 -13.63
CA LYS A 30 -19.96 2.51 -15.06
C LYS A 30 -18.93 1.77 -15.91
N ILE A 31 -17.64 1.94 -15.63
CA ILE A 31 -16.58 1.23 -16.35
C ILE A 31 -16.67 -0.27 -16.01
N LEU A 32 -16.75 -0.62 -14.74
CA LEU A 32 -16.77 -2.00 -14.26
C LEU A 32 -18.05 -2.77 -14.64
N ASN A 33 -19.17 -2.09 -14.85
CA ASN A 33 -20.36 -2.71 -15.40
C ASN A 33 -20.19 -3.14 -16.88
N SER A 34 -19.33 -2.46 -17.61
CA SER A 34 -19.03 -2.78 -19.01
C SER A 34 -17.81 -3.70 -19.15
N ASP A 35 -16.83 -3.55 -18.25
CA ASP A 35 -15.60 -4.34 -18.19
C ASP A 35 -15.27 -4.67 -16.72
N PRO A 36 -15.82 -5.76 -16.17
CA PRO A 36 -15.65 -6.14 -14.76
C PRO A 36 -14.20 -6.45 -14.35
N LYS A 37 -13.31 -6.68 -15.32
CA LYS A 37 -11.90 -6.99 -15.10
C LYS A 37 -10.98 -5.82 -15.43
N ASN A 38 -11.50 -4.61 -15.54
CA ASN A 38 -10.71 -3.42 -15.78
C ASN A 38 -9.82 -3.12 -14.56
N ILE A 39 -8.57 -3.61 -14.60
CA ILE A 39 -7.63 -3.49 -13.48
C ILE A 39 -7.40 -2.03 -13.05
N PRO A 40 -7.17 -1.06 -13.96
CA PRO A 40 -7.07 0.34 -13.57
C PRO A 40 -8.28 0.84 -12.79
N ALA A 41 -9.50 0.59 -13.28
CA ALA A 41 -10.72 1.01 -12.59
C ALA A 41 -10.89 0.35 -11.22
N LEU A 42 -10.53 -0.93 -11.09
CA LEU A 42 -10.54 -1.64 -9.81
C LEU A 42 -9.56 -1.03 -8.81
N LEU A 43 -8.32 -0.75 -9.23
CA LEU A 43 -7.28 -0.17 -8.38
C LEU A 43 -7.67 1.23 -7.89
N ASP A 44 -8.11 2.09 -8.79
CA ASP A 44 -8.49 3.47 -8.46
C ASP A 44 -9.73 3.50 -7.57
N LYS A 45 -10.72 2.64 -7.84
CA LYS A 45 -11.89 2.45 -6.97
C LYS A 45 -11.47 1.99 -5.57
N ALA A 46 -10.55 1.02 -5.47
CA ALA A 46 -10.07 0.54 -4.18
C ALA A 46 -9.34 1.64 -3.39
N ALA A 47 -8.50 2.43 -4.07
CA ALA A 47 -7.80 3.57 -3.47
C ALA A 47 -8.78 4.65 -2.99
N THR A 48 -9.81 4.97 -3.79
CA THR A 48 -10.86 5.93 -3.41
C THR A 48 -11.65 5.44 -2.19
N LEU A 49 -12.06 4.18 -2.16
CA LEU A 49 -12.73 3.58 -1.00
C LEU A 49 -11.85 3.61 0.25
N GLN A 50 -10.54 3.41 0.11
CA GLN A 50 -9.60 3.51 1.22
C GLN A 50 -9.51 4.94 1.76
N ARG A 51 -9.47 5.96 0.89
CA ARG A 51 -9.53 7.38 1.31
C ARG A 51 -10.82 7.72 2.06
N MET A 52 -11.94 7.10 1.69
CA MET A 52 -13.22 7.22 2.40
C MET A 52 -13.28 6.43 3.71
N GLY A 53 -12.25 5.69 4.08
CA GLY A 53 -12.27 4.78 5.24
C GLY A 53 -13.09 3.50 5.04
N LYS A 54 -13.58 3.22 3.83
CA LYS A 54 -14.33 1.99 3.48
C LYS A 54 -13.36 0.82 3.26
N ASN A 55 -12.51 0.57 4.26
CA ASN A 55 -11.36 -0.33 4.18
C ASN A 55 -11.73 -1.78 3.85
N SER A 56 -12.89 -2.28 4.29
CA SER A 56 -13.32 -3.65 3.99
C SER A 56 -13.66 -3.84 2.52
N GLN A 57 -14.32 -2.87 1.90
CA GLN A 57 -14.64 -2.90 0.47
C GLN A 57 -13.37 -2.77 -0.37
N SER A 58 -12.49 -1.84 -0.02
CA SER A 58 -11.18 -1.68 -0.66
C SER A 58 -10.36 -2.98 -0.63
N PHE A 59 -10.29 -3.64 0.53
CA PHE A 59 -9.58 -4.89 0.70
C PHE A 59 -10.11 -6.01 -0.20
N GLN A 60 -11.43 -6.12 -0.36
CA GLN A 60 -12.06 -7.09 -1.26
C GLN A 60 -11.65 -6.83 -2.72
N ILE A 61 -11.63 -5.57 -3.15
CA ILE A 61 -11.23 -5.21 -4.52
C ILE A 61 -9.76 -5.51 -4.77
N TYR A 62 -8.86 -5.20 -3.83
CA TYR A 62 -7.45 -5.60 -3.98
C TYR A 62 -7.27 -7.12 -4.09
N ASN A 63 -8.07 -7.91 -3.37
CA ASN A 63 -8.05 -9.36 -3.54
C ASN A 63 -8.55 -9.80 -4.93
N VAL A 64 -9.58 -9.15 -5.48
CA VAL A 64 -10.03 -9.41 -6.86
C VAL A 64 -8.90 -9.14 -7.85
N VAL A 65 -8.22 -8.00 -7.72
CA VAL A 65 -7.07 -7.69 -8.58
C VAL A 65 -5.96 -8.72 -8.45
N LEU A 66 -5.61 -9.14 -7.22
CA LEU A 66 -4.55 -10.12 -6.98
C LEU A 66 -4.91 -11.54 -7.43
N ASN A 67 -6.19 -11.88 -7.53
CA ASN A 67 -6.65 -13.13 -8.13
C ASN A 67 -6.47 -13.14 -9.65
N GLU A 68 -6.63 -11.99 -10.31
CA GLU A 68 -6.40 -11.85 -11.76
C GLU A 68 -4.90 -11.68 -12.08
N ASP A 69 -4.19 -10.89 -11.28
CA ASP A 69 -2.75 -10.62 -11.41
C ASP A 69 -2.08 -10.64 -10.03
N SER A 70 -1.58 -11.81 -9.64
CA SER A 70 -0.92 -12.03 -8.34
C SER A 70 0.36 -11.21 -8.14
N LYS A 71 0.88 -10.59 -9.20
CA LYS A 71 2.07 -9.73 -9.18
C LYS A 71 1.73 -8.24 -9.33
N ASN A 72 0.47 -7.88 -9.21
CA ASN A 72 0.07 -6.48 -9.28
C ASN A 72 0.64 -5.71 -8.09
N LEU A 73 1.60 -4.83 -8.38
CA LEU A 73 2.34 -4.11 -7.35
C LEU A 73 1.45 -3.18 -6.53
N ASP A 74 0.55 -2.45 -7.19
CA ASP A 74 -0.33 -1.47 -6.55
C ASP A 74 -1.33 -2.16 -5.61
N ALA A 75 -1.88 -3.30 -6.04
CA ALA A 75 -2.77 -4.11 -5.22
C ALA A 75 -2.05 -4.72 -4.00
N LEU A 76 -0.80 -5.17 -4.14
CA LEU A 76 0.01 -5.67 -3.02
C LEU A 76 0.28 -4.57 -1.99
N ILE A 77 0.62 -3.38 -2.45
CA ILE A 77 0.87 -2.21 -1.59
C ILE A 77 -0.42 -1.78 -0.88
N GLY A 78 -1.52 -1.62 -1.62
CA GLY A 78 -2.81 -1.22 -1.05
C GLY A 78 -3.32 -2.23 -0.02
N LYS A 79 -3.25 -3.52 -0.32
CA LYS A 79 -3.60 -4.59 0.61
C LYS A 79 -2.71 -4.59 1.85
N GLY A 80 -1.38 -4.44 1.67
CA GLY A 80 -0.43 -4.36 2.78
C GLY A 80 -0.73 -3.19 3.72
N THR A 81 -1.03 -2.02 3.17
CA THR A 81 -1.40 -0.84 3.96
C THR A 81 -2.66 -1.08 4.80
N LEU A 82 -3.68 -1.72 4.22
CA LEU A 82 -4.93 -2.05 4.93
C LEU A 82 -4.70 -3.12 6.02
N LEU A 83 -3.84 -4.10 5.78
CA LEU A 83 -3.47 -5.10 6.77
C LEU A 83 -2.71 -4.48 7.94
N HIS A 84 -1.78 -3.56 7.67
CA HIS A 84 -1.07 -2.81 8.71
C HIS A 84 -2.05 -2.02 9.59
N ALA A 85 -2.99 -1.30 8.98
CA ALA A 85 -4.02 -0.55 9.71
C ALA A 85 -4.92 -1.45 10.57
N LYS A 86 -5.05 -2.73 10.25
CA LYS A 86 -5.75 -3.75 11.04
C LYS A 86 -4.84 -4.48 12.03
N SER A 87 -3.61 -4.02 12.22
CA SER A 87 -2.58 -4.65 13.07
C SER A 87 -2.23 -6.09 12.68
N LYS A 88 -2.48 -6.47 11.42
CA LYS A 88 -2.10 -7.77 10.85
C LYS A 88 -0.68 -7.70 10.28
N PHE A 89 0.28 -7.48 11.17
CA PHE A 89 1.64 -7.13 10.78
C PHE A 89 2.40 -8.24 10.04
N LEU A 90 2.17 -9.52 10.37
CA LEU A 90 2.78 -10.64 9.64
C LEU A 90 2.29 -10.71 8.20
N ASP A 91 0.97 -10.65 8.01
CA ASP A 91 0.36 -10.64 6.67
C ASP A 91 0.83 -9.41 5.87
N THR A 92 1.03 -8.28 6.56
CA THR A 92 1.57 -7.05 5.96
C THR A 92 2.99 -7.27 5.44
N VAL A 93 3.86 -7.90 6.25
CA VAL A 93 5.25 -8.23 5.86
C VAL A 93 5.25 -9.11 4.61
N GLU A 94 4.37 -10.12 4.53
CA GLU A 94 4.25 -10.98 3.34
C GLU A 94 3.87 -10.20 2.08
N CYS A 95 2.89 -9.28 2.17
CA CYS A 95 2.51 -8.43 1.04
C CYS A 95 3.68 -7.59 0.53
N TYR A 96 4.44 -6.95 1.44
CA TYR A 96 5.59 -6.16 1.05
C TYR A 96 6.78 -7.02 0.57
N ASP A 97 6.94 -8.24 1.06
CA ASP A 97 7.93 -9.18 0.53
C ASP A 97 7.63 -9.57 -0.91
N LEU A 98 6.37 -9.82 -1.24
CA LEU A 98 5.94 -10.05 -2.62
C LEU A 98 6.18 -8.83 -3.50
N ALA A 99 5.82 -7.63 -3.01
CA ALA A 99 6.08 -6.39 -3.71
C ALA A 99 7.59 -6.15 -3.97
N LEU A 100 8.44 -6.44 -3.00
CA LEU A 100 9.89 -6.29 -3.09
C LEU A 100 10.56 -7.36 -3.99
N LYS A 101 9.95 -8.53 -4.18
CA LYS A 101 10.37 -9.49 -5.21
C LYS A 101 10.14 -8.95 -6.62
N ILE A 102 9.09 -8.16 -6.82
CA ILE A 102 8.77 -7.53 -8.11
C ILE A 102 9.64 -6.29 -8.33
N LYS A 103 9.72 -5.42 -7.31
CA LYS A 103 10.49 -4.17 -7.35
C LYS A 103 11.44 -4.09 -6.13
N PRO A 104 12.66 -4.66 -6.22
CA PRO A 104 13.58 -4.73 -5.08
C PRO A 104 14.04 -3.36 -4.53
N ARG A 105 14.09 -2.34 -5.39
CA ARG A 105 14.45 -0.96 -5.01
C ARG A 105 13.20 -0.08 -4.89
N PHE A 106 12.38 -0.38 -3.90
CA PHE A 106 11.16 0.37 -3.61
C PHE A 106 11.18 0.89 -2.16
N ALA A 107 11.61 2.13 -1.98
CA ALA A 107 11.82 2.76 -0.67
C ALA A 107 10.56 2.68 0.22
N MET A 108 9.38 2.98 -0.34
CA MET A 108 8.12 2.93 0.39
C MET A 108 7.83 1.51 0.93
N ALA A 109 7.93 0.48 0.09
CA ALA A 109 7.67 -0.89 0.51
C ALA A 109 8.65 -1.37 1.58
N LEU A 110 9.93 -1.00 1.48
CA LEU A 110 10.94 -1.27 2.49
C LEU A 110 10.61 -0.58 3.82
N ALA A 111 10.24 0.69 3.79
CA ALA A 111 9.91 1.43 5.01
C ALA A 111 8.65 0.88 5.68
N CYS A 112 7.58 0.61 4.92
CA CYS A 112 6.34 0.03 5.45
C CYS A 112 6.54 -1.39 6.01
N LYS A 113 7.36 -2.22 5.34
CA LYS A 113 7.79 -3.50 5.90
C LYS A 113 8.55 -3.32 7.22
N GLY A 114 9.48 -2.37 7.27
CA GLY A 114 10.23 -2.04 8.49
C GLY A 114 9.33 -1.61 9.63
N MET A 115 8.30 -0.81 9.38
CA MET A 115 7.31 -0.45 10.38
C MET A 115 6.59 -1.68 10.95
N SER A 116 6.08 -2.55 10.09
CA SER A 116 5.38 -3.76 10.52
C SER A 116 6.28 -4.72 11.31
N LEU A 117 7.55 -4.85 10.90
CA LEU A 117 8.56 -5.60 11.66
C LEU A 117 8.83 -4.97 13.03
N GLY A 118 8.85 -3.65 13.11
CA GLY A 118 8.99 -2.92 14.38
C GLY A 118 7.84 -3.20 15.36
N GLU A 119 6.60 -3.24 14.86
CA GLU A 119 5.40 -3.53 15.67
C GLU A 119 5.38 -4.96 16.24
N ILE A 120 5.96 -5.94 15.55
CA ILE A 120 6.11 -7.32 16.06
C ILE A 120 7.39 -7.53 16.88
N GLY A 121 8.19 -6.47 17.12
CA GLY A 121 9.40 -6.53 17.93
C GLY A 121 10.67 -6.96 17.20
N GLU A 122 10.62 -7.20 15.89
CA GLU A 122 11.74 -7.57 15.03
C GLU A 122 12.61 -6.35 14.69
N LEU A 123 13.14 -5.68 15.73
CA LEU A 123 13.78 -4.37 15.63
C LEU A 123 15.02 -4.35 14.73
N THR A 124 15.81 -5.43 14.75
CA THR A 124 17.01 -5.54 13.90
C THR A 124 16.65 -5.64 12.43
N SER A 125 15.64 -6.44 12.11
CA SER A 125 15.10 -6.60 10.76
C SER A 125 14.45 -5.31 10.27
N ALA A 126 13.69 -4.63 11.14
CA ALA A 126 13.11 -3.32 10.88
C ALA A 126 14.18 -2.29 10.53
N LEU A 127 15.24 -2.20 11.35
CA LEU A 127 16.35 -1.29 11.13
C LEU A 127 17.05 -1.54 9.78
N SER A 128 17.23 -2.82 9.40
CA SER A 128 17.77 -3.19 8.09
C SER A 128 16.90 -2.68 6.95
N CYS A 129 15.58 -2.83 7.06
CA CYS A 129 14.63 -2.33 6.05
C CYS A 129 14.69 -0.81 5.91
N PHE A 130 14.70 -0.05 7.02
CA PHE A 130 14.83 1.40 6.99
C PHE A 130 16.15 1.87 6.38
N LYS A 131 17.27 1.23 6.73
CA LYS A 131 18.56 1.54 6.12
C LYS A 131 18.55 1.33 4.61
N LYS A 132 17.98 0.21 4.13
CA LYS A 132 17.83 -0.07 2.69
C LYS A 132 16.95 0.97 2.01
N ALA A 133 15.82 1.37 2.61
CA ALA A 133 14.97 2.44 2.09
C ALA A 133 15.77 3.74 1.90
N LEU A 134 16.58 4.12 2.89
CA LEU A 134 17.40 5.33 2.87
C LEU A 134 18.60 5.26 1.90
N THR A 135 19.02 4.09 1.44
CA THR A 135 19.97 3.98 0.32
C THR A 135 19.33 4.31 -1.04
N ILE A 136 18.00 4.26 -1.11
CA ILE A 136 17.23 4.55 -2.32
C ILE A 136 16.79 6.02 -2.32
N ASP A 137 16.28 6.47 -1.18
CA ASP A 137 15.82 7.84 -0.94
C ASP A 137 16.30 8.28 0.45
N LYS A 138 17.32 9.13 0.48
CA LYS A 138 17.99 9.59 1.72
C LYS A 138 17.07 10.43 2.60
N ASP A 139 16.14 11.13 1.97
CA ASP A 139 15.25 12.10 2.62
C ASP A 139 13.87 11.51 2.91
N TYR A 140 13.72 10.17 2.78
CA TYR A 140 12.44 9.53 3.02
C TYR A 140 12.08 9.54 4.52
N ASP A 141 11.23 10.50 4.89
CA ASP A 141 10.88 10.82 6.29
C ASP A 141 10.44 9.59 7.10
N LEU A 142 9.56 8.77 6.53
CA LEU A 142 9.07 7.57 7.20
C LEU A 142 10.19 6.60 7.59
N ALA A 143 11.17 6.42 6.70
CA ALA A 143 12.31 5.55 6.97
C ALA A 143 13.29 6.17 7.98
N ASN A 144 13.49 7.48 7.95
CA ASN A 144 14.31 8.19 8.93
C ASN A 144 13.70 8.09 10.33
N LEU A 145 12.40 8.37 10.47
CA LEU A 145 11.69 8.27 11.73
C LEU A 145 11.67 6.84 12.27
N GLY A 146 11.35 5.87 11.41
CA GLY A 146 11.34 4.44 11.77
C GLY A 146 12.70 3.93 12.22
N LYS A 147 13.77 4.33 11.53
CA LYS A 147 15.16 4.01 11.90
C LYS A 147 15.51 4.57 13.29
N GLN A 148 15.17 5.82 13.56
CA GLN A 148 15.43 6.45 14.85
C GLN A 148 14.70 5.70 15.97
N LYS A 149 13.40 5.45 15.83
CA LYS A 149 12.59 4.70 16.80
C LYS A 149 13.15 3.31 17.06
N ALA A 150 13.53 2.57 16.03
CA ALA A 150 14.12 1.24 16.16
C ALA A 150 15.45 1.26 16.93
N LEU A 151 16.31 2.25 16.68
CA LEU A 151 17.58 2.41 17.40
C LEU A 151 17.37 2.73 18.88
N GLU A 152 16.41 3.59 19.23
CA GLU A 152 16.07 3.94 20.61
C GLU A 152 15.57 2.71 21.38
N LEU A 153 14.67 1.92 20.76
CA LEU A 153 14.16 0.69 21.36
C LEU A 153 15.25 -0.36 21.56
N LEU A 154 16.16 -0.52 20.59
CA LEU A 154 17.32 -1.45 20.74
C LEU A 154 18.27 -1.03 21.86
N LYS A 155 18.51 0.27 22.06
CA LYS A 155 19.31 0.78 23.18
C LYS A 155 18.64 0.49 24.52
N SER A 156 17.34 0.75 24.63
CA SER A 156 16.59 0.50 25.87
C SER A 156 16.53 -0.97 26.26
N GLN A 157 16.51 -1.90 25.29
CA GLN A 157 16.59 -3.34 25.55
C GLN A 157 17.95 -3.78 26.09
N LYS A 158 19.04 -3.14 25.65
CA LYS A 158 20.41 -3.44 26.14
C LYS A 158 20.68 -2.92 27.55
N SER A 159 20.04 -1.81 27.95
CA SER A 159 20.22 -1.23 29.28
C SER A 159 19.41 -1.94 30.39
N LYS A 160 18.52 -2.87 30.02
CA LYS A 160 17.73 -3.68 30.95
C LYS A 160 18.30 -5.09 31.20
N LYS A 161 19.39 -5.43 30.52
CA LYS A 161 20.17 -6.67 30.70
C LYS A 161 21.46 -6.40 31.49
#